data_08df7f5139349b0e8f2c76ff046b3210
#
_entry.id   08df7f5139349b0e8f2c76ff046b3210
#
_cell.length_a   1.000
_cell.length_b   1.000
_cell.length_c   1.000
_cell.angle_alpha   90.00
_cell.angle_beta   90.00
_cell.angle_gamma   90.00
#
_symmetry.space_group_name_H-M   'P 1'
#
loop_
_entity.id
_entity.type
_entity.pdbx_description
1 polymer ?
#
loop_
_entity_poly.entity_id
_entity_poly.type
_entity_poly.pdbx_seq_one_letter_code
_entity_poly.pdbx_strand_id
1 'polypeptide(L)'
;MIMYERNGKLFITFNGTMNDPADIILSKTDKINVSIGDKTISGNIPKVISSAEDFTTALTDSDTTSIVLENNISIADQIKIEKDLRIDLGGHIISLNNSTVDTPLRIDSGNVVLSNGTIDATFANETVVPVCCFGGTLELNNLTVYAKTSKESCVFCGWGGIVNIISGVYENLAKDKYFWAGGSPLVLNISNDNVGTINCFGGIFIGKDPALGDDRLGGTFVAEGYKSEKITYQGKKAFMVIKK
;
A
#
# COMPACT_ATOMS: atom_id res chain seq x y z
N MET A 1 11.88 -9.27 -10.62
CA MET A 1 13.16 -9.39 -9.92
C MET A 1 13.05 -8.67 -8.59
N ILE A 2 13.38 -9.32 -7.49
CA ILE A 2 13.42 -8.73 -6.14
C ILE A 2 14.88 -8.78 -5.71
N MET A 3 15.43 -7.65 -5.28
CA MET A 3 16.81 -7.56 -4.76
C MET A 3 16.77 -6.94 -3.37
N TYR A 4 17.48 -7.54 -2.42
CA TYR A 4 17.67 -7.00 -1.08
C TYR A 4 19.00 -7.46 -0.49
N GLU A 5 19.59 -6.65 0.38
CA GLU A 5 20.78 -7.02 1.14
C GLU A 5 20.37 -7.45 2.55
N ARG A 6 20.98 -8.52 3.03
CA ARG A 6 20.84 -8.98 4.41
C ARG A 6 22.18 -9.52 4.92
N ASN A 7 22.69 -8.96 6.01
CA ASN A 7 23.95 -9.35 6.66
C ASN A 7 25.17 -9.30 5.69
N GLY A 8 25.28 -8.27 4.87
CA GLY A 8 26.36 -8.11 3.90
C GLY A 8 26.25 -9.06 2.70
N LYS A 9 25.10 -9.74 2.52
CA LYS A 9 24.83 -10.61 1.38
C LYS A 9 23.70 -10.04 0.54
N LEU A 10 23.93 -9.96 -0.76
CA LEU A 10 22.92 -9.58 -1.73
C LEU A 10 22.09 -10.82 -2.10
N PHE A 11 20.77 -10.70 -1.98
CA PHE A 11 19.81 -11.69 -2.44
C PHE A 11 19.10 -11.15 -3.68
N ILE A 12 19.12 -11.94 -4.74
CA ILE A 12 18.45 -11.61 -6.00
C ILE A 12 17.51 -12.75 -6.33
N THR A 13 16.21 -12.47 -6.41
CA THR A 13 15.20 -13.46 -6.79
C THR A 13 14.68 -13.14 -8.19
N PHE A 14 14.75 -14.11 -9.09
CA PHE A 14 14.24 -14.04 -10.44
C PHE A 14 13.00 -14.93 -10.58
N ASN A 15 11.97 -14.43 -11.25
CA ASN A 15 10.89 -15.25 -11.76
C ASN A 15 11.25 -15.64 -13.21
N GLY A 16 11.79 -16.84 -13.40
CA GLY A 16 12.18 -17.36 -14.71
C GLY A 16 13.38 -18.30 -14.66
N THR A 17 13.65 -18.96 -15.77
CA THR A 17 14.81 -19.83 -15.95
C THR A 17 15.97 -18.97 -16.46
N MET A 18 17.08 -18.96 -15.74
CA MET A 18 18.33 -18.36 -16.23
C MET A 18 19.10 -19.40 -17.05
N ASN A 19 19.27 -19.15 -18.32
CA ASN A 19 20.03 -20.00 -19.20
C ASN A 19 21.48 -19.50 -19.45
N ASP A 20 21.76 -18.24 -19.07
CA ASP A 20 23.07 -17.61 -19.27
C ASP A 20 23.66 -17.14 -17.93
N PRO A 21 25.01 -17.11 -17.80
CA PRO A 21 25.67 -16.55 -16.64
C PRO A 21 25.33 -15.06 -16.50
N ALA A 22 25.09 -14.61 -15.27
CA ALA A 22 24.78 -13.22 -14.95
C ALA A 22 26.00 -12.53 -14.36
N ASP A 23 26.35 -11.37 -14.89
CA ASP A 23 27.31 -10.46 -14.28
C ASP A 23 26.58 -9.48 -13.35
N ILE A 24 27.00 -9.44 -12.09
CA ILE A 24 26.46 -8.53 -11.09
C ILE A 24 27.52 -7.47 -10.82
N ILE A 25 27.22 -6.23 -11.25
CA ILE A 25 28.10 -5.09 -11.01
C ILE A 25 27.50 -4.28 -9.86
N LEU A 26 28.20 -4.29 -8.72
CA LEU A 26 27.88 -3.42 -7.58
C LEU A 26 28.54 -2.06 -7.80
N SER A 27 27.75 -1.02 -7.99
CA SER A 27 28.26 0.36 -7.99
C SER A 27 28.29 0.90 -6.56
N LYS A 28 29.15 1.92 -6.31
CA LYS A 28 29.17 2.63 -4.99
C LYS A 28 27.90 3.43 -4.70
N THR A 29 26.99 3.53 -5.66
CA THR A 29 25.64 4.05 -5.49
C THR A 29 24.71 2.87 -5.26
N ASP A 30 23.68 3.03 -4.48
CA ASP A 30 22.67 2.00 -4.13
C ASP A 30 21.92 1.40 -5.32
N LYS A 31 22.58 1.33 -6.48
CA LYS A 31 22.06 0.77 -7.73
C LYS A 31 22.82 -0.50 -8.08
N ILE A 32 22.06 -1.54 -8.36
CA ILE A 32 22.57 -2.78 -8.92
C ILE A 32 22.16 -2.87 -10.37
N ASN A 33 23.14 -3.15 -11.22
CA ASN A 33 22.93 -3.52 -12.60
C ASN A 33 23.19 -5.01 -12.75
N VAL A 34 22.17 -5.76 -13.19
CA VAL A 34 22.31 -7.18 -13.54
C VAL A 34 22.20 -7.31 -15.03
N SER A 35 23.26 -7.77 -15.68
CA SER A 35 23.26 -8.02 -17.12
C SER A 35 23.14 -9.53 -17.38
N ILE A 36 22.22 -9.92 -18.26
CA ILE A 36 21.99 -11.30 -18.71
C ILE A 36 21.96 -11.24 -20.24
N GLY A 37 23.04 -11.71 -20.88
CA GLY A 37 23.23 -11.51 -22.31
C GLY A 37 23.19 -10.01 -22.66
N ASP A 38 22.40 -9.62 -23.64
CA ASP A 38 22.26 -8.23 -24.10
C ASP A 38 21.30 -7.37 -23.25
N LYS A 39 20.70 -7.94 -22.21
CA LYS A 39 19.73 -7.23 -21.36
C LYS A 39 20.36 -6.83 -20.04
N THR A 40 20.29 -5.53 -19.74
CA THR A 40 20.67 -4.99 -18.43
C THR A 40 19.41 -4.55 -17.68
N ILE A 41 19.27 -5.02 -16.44
CA ILE A 41 18.22 -4.61 -15.51
C ILE A 41 18.90 -3.84 -14.39
N SER A 42 18.47 -2.61 -14.19
CA SER A 42 18.95 -1.76 -13.11
C SER A 42 17.90 -1.67 -12.01
N GLY A 43 18.32 -1.69 -10.76
CA GLY A 43 17.45 -1.51 -9.61
C GLY A 43 18.18 -0.86 -8.45
N ASN A 44 17.45 -0.19 -7.59
CA ASN A 44 17.99 0.30 -6.32
C ASN A 44 18.04 -0.82 -5.30
N ILE A 45 19.08 -0.84 -4.46
CA ILE A 45 19.13 -1.72 -3.29
C ILE A 45 18.16 -1.16 -2.25
N PRO A 46 17.14 -1.93 -1.82
CA PRO A 46 16.26 -1.45 -0.76
C PRO A 46 17.03 -1.29 0.55
N LYS A 47 16.80 -0.19 1.26
CA LYS A 47 17.25 -0.03 2.63
C LYS A 47 16.46 -0.98 3.54
N VAL A 48 17.15 -1.81 4.29
CA VAL A 48 16.53 -2.75 5.23
C VAL A 48 16.12 -1.99 6.49
N ILE A 49 14.87 -2.18 6.91
CA ILE A 49 14.23 -1.50 8.04
C ILE A 49 13.88 -2.52 9.10
N SER A 50 14.46 -2.41 10.28
CA SER A 50 14.21 -3.31 11.40
C SER A 50 13.42 -2.70 12.55
N SER A 51 13.22 -1.38 12.55
CA SER A 51 12.49 -0.64 13.59
C SER A 51 11.66 0.51 13.04
N ALA A 52 10.74 1.06 13.84
CA ALA A 52 9.99 2.27 13.50
C ALA A 52 10.90 3.51 13.39
N GLU A 53 11.99 3.58 14.16
CA GLU A 53 12.98 4.65 14.09
C GLU A 53 13.74 4.60 12.75
N ASP A 54 14.21 3.40 12.34
CA ASP A 54 14.85 3.20 11.03
C ASP A 54 13.90 3.58 9.90
N PHE A 55 12.61 3.22 10.02
CA PHE A 55 11.58 3.58 9.05
C PHE A 55 11.46 5.09 8.91
N THR A 56 11.29 5.81 10.01
CA THR A 56 11.18 7.27 10.03
C THR A 56 12.45 7.93 9.47
N THR A 57 13.63 7.42 9.84
CA THR A 57 14.91 7.90 9.34
C THR A 57 15.03 7.72 7.82
N ALA A 58 14.62 6.55 7.29
CA ALA A 58 14.64 6.28 5.86
C ALA A 58 13.70 7.19 5.06
N LEU A 59 12.58 7.61 5.66
CA LEU A 59 11.64 8.53 5.02
C LEU A 59 12.19 9.96 4.89
N THR A 60 12.98 10.41 5.86
CA THR A 60 13.60 11.74 5.85
C THR A 60 14.87 11.81 4.99
N ASP A 61 15.48 10.67 4.68
CA ASP A 61 16.65 10.56 3.83
C ASP A 61 16.23 10.69 2.35
N SER A 62 16.62 11.80 1.70
CA SER A 62 16.27 12.12 0.31
C SER A 62 16.73 11.06 -0.70
N ASP A 63 17.82 10.35 -0.41
CA ASP A 63 18.43 9.38 -1.31
C ASP A 63 17.75 8.01 -1.22
N THR A 64 17.03 7.73 -0.13
CA THR A 64 16.27 6.50 0.02
C THR A 64 15.04 6.50 -0.88
N THR A 65 15.04 5.66 -1.89
CA THR A 65 13.93 5.48 -2.85
C THR A 65 13.25 4.11 -2.74
N SER A 66 13.83 3.18 -1.98
CA SER A 66 13.28 1.84 -1.77
C SER A 66 13.65 1.33 -0.38
N ILE A 67 12.69 0.73 0.30
CA ILE A 67 12.86 0.12 1.61
C ILE A 67 12.19 -1.25 1.65
N VAL A 68 12.72 -2.15 2.50
CA VAL A 68 12.12 -3.44 2.82
C VAL A 68 12.10 -3.62 4.33
N LEU A 69 10.96 -4.07 4.88
CA LEU A 69 10.88 -4.41 6.30
C LEU A 69 11.51 -5.80 6.55
N GLU A 70 12.27 -5.90 7.63
CA GLU A 70 12.81 -7.16 8.15
C GLU A 70 12.04 -7.63 9.40
N ASN A 71 11.31 -6.74 10.03
CA ASN A 71 10.52 -7.00 11.24
C ASN A 71 9.16 -6.31 11.18
N ASN A 72 8.24 -6.77 12.03
CA ASN A 72 7.03 -6.00 12.32
C ASN A 72 7.41 -4.69 13.03
N ILE A 73 6.78 -3.60 12.64
CA ILE A 73 6.98 -2.29 13.27
C ILE A 73 5.65 -1.73 13.79
N SER A 74 5.72 -0.86 14.82
CA SER A 74 4.56 -0.14 15.34
C SER A 74 4.78 1.36 15.18
N ILE A 75 3.79 2.04 14.59
CA ILE A 75 3.79 3.48 14.33
C ILE A 75 2.72 4.12 15.20
N ALA A 76 3.13 5.08 16.04
CA ALA A 76 2.22 5.86 16.88
C ALA A 76 1.96 7.26 16.33
N ASP A 77 2.99 7.87 15.75
CA ASP A 77 2.95 9.23 15.19
C ASP A 77 2.60 9.23 13.71
N GLN A 78 2.30 10.41 13.18
CA GLN A 78 2.03 10.55 11.75
C GLN A 78 3.32 10.41 10.92
N ILE A 79 3.26 9.52 9.94
CA ILE A 79 4.24 9.36 8.88
C ILE A 79 3.73 10.06 7.63
N LYS A 80 4.49 11.05 7.13
CA LYS A 80 4.22 11.72 5.86
C LYS A 80 5.23 11.30 4.81
N ILE A 81 4.74 10.92 3.65
CA ILE A 81 5.57 10.57 2.49
C ILE A 81 5.34 11.62 1.41
N GLU A 82 6.42 12.31 1.03
CA GLU A 82 6.40 13.45 0.10
C GLU A 82 7.38 13.25 -1.08
N LYS A 83 7.75 12.00 -1.35
CA LYS A 83 8.71 11.64 -2.39
C LYS A 83 8.35 10.32 -3.06
N ASP A 84 8.98 10.03 -4.18
CA ASP A 84 8.92 8.70 -4.80
C ASP A 84 9.54 7.66 -3.87
N LEU A 85 8.78 6.62 -3.53
CA LEU A 85 9.24 5.60 -2.58
C LEU A 85 8.56 4.25 -2.82
N ARG A 86 9.35 3.19 -2.84
CA ARG A 86 8.87 1.82 -2.83
C ARG A 86 9.05 1.22 -1.44
N ILE A 87 7.96 0.71 -0.87
CA ILE A 87 7.93 0.10 0.46
C ILE A 87 7.46 -1.34 0.29
N ASP A 88 8.38 -2.28 0.47
CA ASP A 88 8.06 -3.69 0.55
C ASP A 88 8.00 -4.10 2.03
N LEU A 89 6.84 -4.56 2.48
CA LEU A 89 6.68 -4.99 3.86
C LEU A 89 7.29 -6.37 4.13
N GLY A 90 7.79 -7.08 3.11
CA GLY A 90 8.49 -8.36 3.27
C GLY A 90 7.67 -9.45 3.97
N GLY A 91 6.34 -9.37 3.95
CA GLY A 91 5.43 -10.22 4.71
C GLY A 91 5.19 -9.74 6.15
N HIS A 92 5.81 -8.64 6.58
CA HIS A 92 5.70 -8.09 7.93
C HIS A 92 4.48 -7.18 8.09
N ILE A 93 4.29 -6.72 9.34
CA ILE A 93 3.15 -5.92 9.77
C ILE A 93 3.62 -4.51 10.14
N ILE A 94 2.96 -3.49 9.61
CA ILE A 94 2.93 -2.15 10.18
C ILE A 94 1.70 -2.07 11.09
N SER A 95 1.91 -2.04 12.40
CA SER A 95 0.84 -1.87 13.38
C SER A 95 0.62 -0.38 13.66
N LEU A 96 -0.63 0.07 13.51
CA LEU A 96 -1.10 1.42 13.82
C LEU A 96 -1.98 1.43 15.07
N ASN A 97 -1.99 0.36 15.84
CA ASN A 97 -2.90 0.17 16.98
C ASN A 97 -2.65 1.14 18.13
N ASN A 98 -1.45 1.72 18.20
CA ASN A 98 -1.07 2.75 19.18
C ASN A 98 -1.12 4.17 18.60
N SER A 99 -1.65 4.35 17.39
CA SER A 99 -1.69 5.68 16.77
C SER A 99 -2.61 6.62 17.53
N THR A 100 -2.11 7.83 17.77
CA THR A 100 -2.83 8.94 18.38
C THR A 100 -3.38 9.93 17.34
N VAL A 101 -3.07 9.70 16.06
CA VAL A 101 -3.45 10.56 14.94
C VAL A 101 -4.38 9.85 13.97
N ASP A 102 -5.29 10.59 13.36
CA ASP A 102 -6.33 10.03 12.48
C ASP A 102 -5.78 9.48 11.16
N THR A 103 -4.63 10.01 10.69
CA THR A 103 -4.01 9.62 9.41
C THR A 103 -2.54 9.24 9.60
N PRO A 104 -2.26 8.08 10.22
CA PRO A 104 -0.90 7.71 10.61
C PRO A 104 0.03 7.45 9.42
N LEU A 105 -0.47 6.88 8.33
CA LEU A 105 0.31 6.69 7.11
C LEU A 105 -0.29 7.53 5.98
N ARG A 106 0.37 8.64 5.67
CA ARG A 106 -0.13 9.68 4.79
C ARG A 106 0.83 9.96 3.62
N ILE A 107 0.29 9.91 2.42
CA ILE A 107 0.99 10.25 1.18
C ILE A 107 0.52 11.64 0.76
N ASP A 108 1.44 12.62 0.74
CA ASP A 108 1.15 14.00 0.36
C ASP A 108 1.64 14.32 -1.05
N SER A 109 2.67 13.63 -1.55
CA SER A 109 3.15 13.76 -2.93
C SER A 109 4.03 12.56 -3.35
N GLY A 110 4.48 12.54 -4.61
CA GLY A 110 5.32 11.49 -5.18
C GLY A 110 4.54 10.27 -5.67
N ASN A 111 5.31 9.29 -6.16
CA ASN A 111 4.79 7.98 -6.57
C ASN A 111 5.20 6.94 -5.53
N VAL A 112 4.25 6.51 -4.72
CA VAL A 112 4.50 5.58 -3.62
C VAL A 112 3.93 4.21 -3.96
N VAL A 113 4.70 3.15 -3.73
CA VAL A 113 4.25 1.76 -3.84
C VAL A 113 4.36 1.11 -2.46
N LEU A 114 3.25 0.61 -1.94
CA LEU A 114 3.19 -0.23 -0.74
C LEU A 114 2.88 -1.67 -1.15
N SER A 115 3.68 -2.63 -0.71
CA SER A 115 3.53 -4.01 -1.15
C SER A 115 3.85 -5.06 -0.07
N ASN A 116 3.31 -6.27 -0.28
CA ASN A 116 3.73 -7.52 0.35
C ASN A 116 3.67 -7.54 1.88
N GLY A 117 2.52 -7.27 2.49
CA GLY A 117 2.40 -7.36 3.95
C GLY A 117 1.07 -6.88 4.48
N THR A 118 1.07 -6.46 5.74
CA THR A 118 -0.16 -6.06 6.43
C THR A 118 -0.01 -4.69 7.08
N ILE A 119 -1.04 -3.87 6.95
CA ILE A 119 -1.24 -2.66 7.75
C ILE A 119 -2.41 -2.94 8.69
N ASP A 120 -2.15 -2.91 9.99
CA ASP A 120 -3.12 -3.30 11.02
C ASP A 120 -3.47 -2.13 11.94
N ALA A 121 -4.72 -1.67 11.85
CA ALA A 121 -5.34 -0.69 12.73
C ALA A 121 -6.56 -1.26 13.46
N THR A 122 -6.60 -2.57 13.71
CA THR A 122 -7.75 -3.27 14.32
C THR A 122 -8.08 -2.76 15.71
N PHE A 123 -7.09 -2.32 16.47
CA PHE A 123 -7.25 -1.81 17.85
C PHE A 123 -6.98 -0.31 17.97
N ALA A 124 -6.78 0.38 16.86
CA ALA A 124 -6.64 1.83 16.85
C ALA A 124 -7.95 2.55 17.22
N ASN A 125 -7.86 3.86 17.45
CA ASN A 125 -9.05 4.68 17.67
C ASN A 125 -9.99 4.63 16.45
N GLU A 126 -11.28 4.83 16.69
CA GLU A 126 -12.34 4.75 15.66
C GLU A 126 -12.21 5.78 14.53
N THR A 127 -11.35 6.79 14.69
CA THR A 127 -11.09 7.82 13.69
C THR A 127 -9.87 7.53 12.82
N VAL A 128 -9.09 6.50 13.16
CA VAL A 128 -7.84 6.18 12.44
C VAL A 128 -8.14 5.58 11.07
N VAL A 129 -7.64 6.24 10.04
CA VAL A 129 -7.59 5.74 8.66
C VAL A 129 -6.18 5.21 8.39
N PRO A 130 -6.00 3.89 8.23
CA PRO A 130 -4.68 3.30 8.08
C PRO A 130 -3.85 3.87 6.94
N VAL A 131 -4.46 4.12 5.79
CA VAL A 131 -3.76 4.56 4.57
C VAL A 131 -4.48 5.75 3.95
N CYS A 132 -3.80 6.88 3.86
CA CYS A 132 -4.35 8.11 3.29
C CYS A 132 -3.48 8.62 2.13
N CYS A 133 -4.11 8.93 0.99
CA CYS A 133 -3.47 9.59 -0.14
C CYS A 133 -4.11 10.97 -0.34
N PHE A 134 -3.37 12.01 0.02
CA PHE A 134 -3.81 13.41 -0.09
C PHE A 134 -3.18 14.12 -1.30
N GLY A 135 -2.23 13.49 -1.97
CA GLY A 135 -1.57 13.97 -3.18
C GLY A 135 -0.68 12.89 -3.77
N GLY A 136 -0.21 13.10 -4.98
CA GLY A 136 0.61 12.12 -5.68
C GLY A 136 -0.14 10.85 -6.08
N THR A 137 0.60 9.77 -6.26
CA THR A 137 0.04 8.46 -6.64
C THR A 137 0.47 7.38 -5.65
N LEU A 138 -0.49 6.61 -5.17
CA LEU A 138 -0.27 5.46 -4.29
C LEU A 138 -0.69 4.17 -5.00
N GLU A 139 0.23 3.22 -5.13
CA GLU A 139 -0.05 1.86 -5.57
C GLU A 139 -0.06 0.91 -4.37
N LEU A 140 -1.10 0.10 -4.25
CA LEU A 140 -1.26 -0.93 -3.22
C LEU A 140 -1.25 -2.30 -3.90
N ASN A 141 -0.23 -3.13 -3.59
CA ASN A 141 -0.01 -4.39 -4.25
C ASN A 141 0.25 -5.52 -3.25
N ASN A 142 -0.56 -6.57 -3.27
CA ASN A 142 -0.48 -7.69 -2.34
C ASN A 142 -0.44 -7.24 -0.87
N LEU A 143 -1.33 -6.30 -0.52
CA LEU A 143 -1.38 -5.68 0.79
C LEU A 143 -2.67 -6.04 1.51
N THR A 144 -2.57 -6.45 2.77
CA THR A 144 -3.73 -6.60 3.64
C THR A 144 -3.88 -5.37 4.50
N VAL A 145 -5.06 -4.74 4.51
CA VAL A 145 -5.34 -3.56 5.33
C VAL A 145 -6.55 -3.83 6.20
N TYR A 146 -6.32 -3.82 7.52
CA TYR A 146 -7.38 -3.90 8.52
C TYR A 146 -7.60 -2.55 9.19
N ALA A 147 -8.85 -2.12 9.25
CA ALA A 147 -9.29 -0.96 10.01
C ALA A 147 -10.45 -1.35 10.93
N LYS A 148 -10.65 -0.57 11.99
CA LYS A 148 -11.84 -0.64 12.84
C LYS A 148 -12.37 0.77 13.07
N THR A 149 -12.53 1.51 12.00
CA THR A 149 -13.02 2.86 12.05
C THR A 149 -14.52 2.92 11.75
N SER A 150 -15.29 3.54 12.62
CA SER A 150 -16.73 3.75 12.42
C SER A 150 -17.02 4.95 11.52
N LYS A 151 -16.06 5.84 11.36
CA LYS A 151 -16.24 7.12 10.65
C LYS A 151 -15.63 7.14 9.27
N GLU A 152 -14.62 6.31 9.03
CA GLU A 152 -13.76 6.38 7.84
C GLU A 152 -13.61 5.00 7.18
N SER A 153 -12.49 4.74 6.53
CA SER A 153 -12.23 3.55 5.69
C SER A 153 -10.84 2.96 5.95
N CYS A 154 -10.53 1.84 5.29
CA CYS A 154 -9.15 1.32 5.24
C CYS A 154 -8.24 2.23 4.41
N VAL A 155 -8.77 2.73 3.30
CA VAL A 155 -8.06 3.60 2.35
C VAL A 155 -8.91 4.83 2.08
N PHE A 156 -8.30 5.98 2.31
CA PHE A 156 -8.90 7.29 2.06
C PHE A 156 -8.09 8.01 0.96
N CYS A 157 -8.80 8.61 0.00
CA CYS A 157 -8.19 9.38 -1.07
C CYS A 157 -8.85 10.75 -1.20
N GLY A 158 -8.06 11.80 -1.29
CA GLY A 158 -8.56 13.17 -1.40
C GLY A 158 -7.53 14.12 -2.00
N TRP A 159 -7.89 15.40 -2.11
CA TRP A 159 -7.02 16.49 -2.55
C TRP A 159 -6.23 16.22 -3.85
N GLY A 160 -6.87 15.50 -4.79
CA GLY A 160 -6.27 15.17 -6.09
C GLY A 160 -5.31 13.98 -6.05
N GLY A 161 -5.19 13.27 -4.92
CA GLY A 161 -4.44 12.03 -4.85
C GLY A 161 -5.03 10.94 -5.76
N ILE A 162 -4.20 10.00 -6.15
CA ILE A 162 -4.59 8.84 -6.95
C ILE A 162 -4.19 7.57 -6.21
N VAL A 163 -5.14 6.66 -5.99
CA VAL A 163 -4.88 5.34 -5.42
C VAL A 163 -5.16 4.27 -6.45
N ASN A 164 -4.18 3.43 -6.72
CA ASN A 164 -4.29 2.26 -7.59
C ASN A 164 -4.16 0.98 -6.74
N ILE A 165 -5.25 0.21 -6.65
CA ILE A 165 -5.27 -1.06 -5.92
C ILE A 165 -5.08 -2.19 -6.94
N ILE A 166 -3.91 -2.84 -6.88
CA ILE A 166 -3.54 -3.91 -7.80
C ILE A 166 -4.01 -5.26 -7.24
N SER A 167 -3.83 -5.47 -5.94
CA SER A 167 -4.23 -6.71 -5.26
C SER A 167 -4.23 -6.53 -3.74
N GLY A 168 -4.72 -7.54 -3.01
CA GLY A 168 -4.70 -7.52 -1.56
C GLY A 168 -6.09 -7.73 -0.94
N VAL A 169 -6.18 -7.53 0.37
CA VAL A 169 -7.41 -7.69 1.15
C VAL A 169 -7.67 -6.43 1.97
N TYR A 170 -8.87 -5.89 1.89
CA TYR A 170 -9.26 -4.64 2.55
C TYR A 170 -10.51 -4.88 3.39
N GLU A 171 -10.39 -4.76 4.70
CA GLU A 171 -11.49 -5.02 5.63
C GLU A 171 -11.62 -3.91 6.68
N ASN A 172 -12.77 -3.25 6.72
CA ASN A 172 -13.16 -2.41 7.83
C ASN A 172 -14.03 -3.21 8.81
N LEU A 173 -13.49 -3.47 9.99
CA LEU A 173 -14.10 -4.31 11.04
C LEU A 173 -15.14 -3.55 11.89
N ALA A 174 -15.38 -2.27 11.64
CA ALA A 174 -16.38 -1.50 12.37
C ALA A 174 -17.78 -2.09 12.17
N LYS A 175 -18.49 -2.30 13.30
CA LYS A 175 -19.86 -2.82 13.30
C LYS A 175 -20.90 -1.74 13.04
N ASP A 176 -20.60 -0.52 13.46
CA ASP A 176 -21.50 0.62 13.37
C ASP A 176 -21.27 1.37 12.08
N LYS A 177 -22.33 1.52 11.32
CA LYS A 177 -22.32 2.25 10.05
C LYS A 177 -22.48 3.74 10.36
N TYR A 178 -21.39 4.42 10.62
CA TYR A 178 -21.43 5.88 10.73
C TYR A 178 -21.41 6.53 9.35
N PHE A 179 -21.98 7.73 9.29
CA PHE A 179 -22.49 8.58 8.26
C PHE A 179 -21.71 8.66 6.92
N TRP A 180 -20.39 8.46 6.90
CA TRP A 180 -19.57 8.75 5.72
C TRP A 180 -19.14 7.50 4.93
N ALA A 181 -18.69 6.48 5.61
CA ALA A 181 -18.10 5.32 4.96
C ALA A 181 -18.86 4.00 5.17
N GLY A 182 -19.83 3.95 6.05
CA GLY A 182 -20.74 2.81 6.22
C GLY A 182 -20.11 1.43 6.34
N GLY A 183 -18.87 1.31 6.88
CA GLY A 183 -18.07 0.07 6.86
C GLY A 183 -17.42 -0.17 5.49
N SER A 184 -17.34 0.84 4.63
CA SER A 184 -16.64 0.76 3.36
C SER A 184 -15.14 0.60 3.57
N PRO A 185 -14.46 -0.29 2.85
CA PRO A 185 -13.00 -0.32 2.85
C PRO A 185 -12.35 0.87 2.13
N LEU A 186 -13.10 1.58 1.26
CA LEU A 186 -12.61 2.68 0.42
C LEU A 186 -13.51 3.90 0.52
N VAL A 187 -12.91 5.09 0.61
CA VAL A 187 -13.63 6.37 0.66
C VAL A 187 -12.89 7.47 -0.07
N LEU A 188 -13.63 8.37 -0.73
CA LEU A 188 -13.12 9.62 -1.30
C LEU A 188 -13.42 10.81 -0.39
N ASN A 189 -12.53 11.81 -0.36
CA ASN A 189 -12.83 13.11 0.23
C ASN A 189 -13.68 13.93 -0.74
N ILE A 190 -14.82 14.42 -0.26
CA ILE A 190 -15.73 15.27 -1.04
C ILE A 190 -15.82 16.70 -0.51
N SER A 191 -15.04 17.04 0.52
CA SER A 191 -15.19 18.33 1.19
C SER A 191 -14.61 19.53 0.44
N ASN A 192 -13.97 19.31 -0.71
CA ASN A 192 -13.41 20.36 -1.57
C ASN A 192 -13.45 19.97 -3.05
N ASP A 193 -13.21 20.92 -3.93
CA ASP A 193 -13.30 20.76 -5.39
C ASP A 193 -12.26 19.80 -5.98
N ASN A 194 -11.26 19.39 -5.19
CA ASN A 194 -10.18 18.50 -5.63
C ASN A 194 -10.36 17.08 -5.06
N VAL A 195 -11.33 16.38 -5.60
CA VAL A 195 -11.65 15.01 -5.23
C VAL A 195 -10.53 14.08 -5.71
N GLY A 196 -10.11 13.12 -4.87
CA GLY A 196 -9.14 12.10 -5.26
C GLY A 196 -9.74 11.06 -6.21
N THR A 197 -8.90 10.13 -6.66
CA THR A 197 -9.30 9.02 -7.54
C THR A 197 -8.86 7.69 -6.94
N ILE A 198 -9.75 6.71 -6.92
CA ILE A 198 -9.44 5.32 -6.55
C ILE A 198 -9.74 4.42 -7.75
N ASN A 199 -8.76 3.61 -8.16
CA ASN A 199 -8.86 2.63 -9.23
C ASN A 199 -8.55 1.23 -8.68
N CYS A 200 -9.52 0.31 -8.74
CA CYS A 200 -9.32 -1.09 -8.36
C CYS A 200 -9.10 -1.95 -9.62
N PHE A 201 -7.87 -2.42 -9.79
CA PHE A 201 -7.47 -3.38 -10.82
C PHE A 201 -7.50 -4.82 -10.29
N GLY A 202 -7.70 -5.00 -8.98
CA GLY A 202 -7.76 -6.27 -8.29
C GLY A 202 -8.12 -6.07 -6.82
N GLY A 203 -7.98 -7.14 -6.02
CA GLY A 203 -8.21 -7.10 -4.58
C GLY A 203 -9.53 -7.71 -4.15
N ILE A 204 -9.60 -7.98 -2.83
CA ILE A 204 -10.76 -8.52 -2.13
C ILE A 204 -11.22 -7.46 -1.12
N PHE A 205 -12.49 -7.08 -1.21
CA PHE A 205 -13.09 -6.02 -0.40
C PHE A 205 -14.18 -6.62 0.48
N ILE A 206 -13.97 -6.62 1.80
CA ILE A 206 -14.91 -7.18 2.76
C ILE A 206 -15.81 -6.05 3.28
N GLY A 207 -17.11 -6.23 3.10
CA GLY A 207 -18.13 -5.26 3.50
C GLY A 207 -18.86 -4.67 2.30
N LYS A 208 -18.32 -3.62 1.68
CA LYS A 208 -18.94 -2.90 0.56
C LYS A 208 -18.31 -3.27 -0.78
N ASP A 209 -19.16 -3.33 -1.81
CA ASP A 209 -18.77 -3.57 -3.20
C ASP A 209 -18.07 -2.31 -3.78
N PRO A 210 -16.80 -2.42 -4.25
CA PRO A 210 -16.13 -1.30 -4.88
C PRO A 210 -16.80 -0.83 -6.19
N ALA A 211 -17.62 -1.66 -6.81
CA ALA A 211 -18.40 -1.26 -7.98
C ALA A 211 -19.48 -0.20 -7.67
N LEU A 212 -19.87 -0.04 -6.41
CA LEU A 212 -20.82 0.98 -5.98
C LEU A 212 -20.18 2.36 -5.75
N GLY A 213 -18.86 2.44 -5.80
CA GLY A 213 -18.14 3.69 -5.59
C GLY A 213 -18.36 4.33 -4.21
N ASP A 214 -18.27 5.65 -4.15
CA ASP A 214 -18.59 6.44 -2.96
C ASP A 214 -20.08 6.75 -2.91
N ASP A 215 -20.72 6.51 -1.76
CA ASP A 215 -22.18 6.69 -1.62
C ASP A 215 -22.65 8.14 -1.85
N ARG A 216 -21.77 9.11 -1.74
CA ARG A 216 -22.05 10.54 -1.88
C ARG A 216 -21.84 11.05 -3.30
N LEU A 217 -20.91 10.44 -4.04
CA LEU A 217 -20.52 10.85 -5.39
C LEU A 217 -21.10 9.93 -6.46
N GLY A 218 -21.47 8.69 -6.08
CA GLY A 218 -21.79 7.65 -7.02
C GLY A 218 -20.55 7.15 -7.78
N GLY A 219 -20.75 6.60 -8.98
CA GLY A 219 -19.67 6.09 -9.80
C GLY A 219 -19.21 4.69 -9.39
N THR A 220 -17.96 4.35 -9.67
CA THR A 220 -17.36 3.07 -9.34
C THR A 220 -15.88 3.25 -9.04
N PHE A 221 -15.33 2.44 -8.14
CA PHE A 221 -13.88 2.33 -7.93
C PHE A 221 -13.24 1.26 -8.82
N VAL A 222 -14.05 0.44 -9.51
CA VAL A 222 -13.53 -0.62 -10.39
C VAL A 222 -12.98 0.00 -11.67
N ALA A 223 -11.72 -0.28 -11.98
CA ALA A 223 -11.05 0.25 -13.15
C ALA A 223 -11.69 -0.25 -14.47
N GLU A 224 -11.52 0.51 -15.55
CA GLU A 224 -11.96 0.12 -16.88
C GLU A 224 -11.33 -1.22 -17.28
N GLY A 225 -12.12 -2.12 -17.91
CA GLY A 225 -11.69 -3.47 -18.26
C GLY A 225 -11.76 -4.48 -17.12
N TYR A 226 -12.21 -4.06 -15.93
CA TYR A 226 -12.39 -4.93 -14.75
C TYR A 226 -13.85 -5.00 -14.32
N LYS A 227 -14.18 -5.97 -13.47
CA LYS A 227 -15.50 -6.14 -12.85
C LYS A 227 -15.35 -6.57 -11.40
N SER A 228 -16.38 -6.30 -10.60
CA SER A 228 -16.51 -6.82 -9.25
C SER A 228 -17.39 -8.07 -9.24
N GLU A 229 -16.96 -9.10 -8.52
CA GLU A 229 -17.74 -10.33 -8.32
C GLU A 229 -17.94 -10.58 -6.83
N LYS A 230 -19.18 -10.89 -6.45
CA LYS A 230 -19.51 -11.29 -5.08
C LYS A 230 -18.95 -12.68 -4.79
N ILE A 231 -18.19 -12.79 -3.70
CA ILE A 231 -17.58 -14.04 -3.22
C ILE A 231 -17.85 -14.25 -1.74
N THR A 232 -17.47 -15.43 -1.24
CA THR A 232 -17.29 -15.69 0.20
C THR A 232 -15.79 -15.80 0.48
N TYR A 233 -15.27 -14.94 1.35
CA TYR A 233 -13.88 -14.95 1.76
C TYR A 233 -13.78 -15.12 3.27
N GLN A 234 -13.11 -16.18 3.74
CA GLN A 234 -13.00 -16.51 5.17
C GLN A 234 -14.36 -16.50 5.91
N GLY A 235 -15.41 -17.03 5.26
CA GLY A 235 -16.77 -17.07 5.82
C GLY A 235 -17.53 -15.74 5.79
N LYS A 236 -16.95 -14.67 5.26
CA LYS A 236 -17.58 -13.34 5.15
C LYS A 236 -18.01 -13.04 3.71
N LYS A 237 -19.08 -12.24 3.57
CA LYS A 237 -19.44 -11.67 2.28
C LYS A 237 -18.34 -10.69 1.84
N ALA A 238 -17.82 -10.92 0.67
CA ALA A 238 -16.78 -10.08 0.08
C ALA A 238 -17.02 -9.87 -1.42
N PHE A 239 -16.23 -9.00 -2.01
CA PHE A 239 -16.23 -8.67 -3.42
C PHE A 239 -14.80 -8.72 -3.95
N MET A 240 -14.60 -9.42 -5.04
CA MET A 240 -13.30 -9.56 -5.70
C MET A 240 -13.31 -8.82 -7.03
N VAL A 241 -12.32 -7.97 -7.25
CA VAL A 241 -12.14 -7.31 -8.54
C VAL A 241 -11.24 -8.16 -9.41
N ILE A 242 -11.70 -8.45 -10.62
CA ILE A 242 -10.99 -9.27 -11.60
C ILE A 242 -11.09 -8.64 -12.99
N LYS A 243 -10.17 -9.00 -13.87
CA LYS A 243 -10.22 -8.59 -15.29
C LYS A 243 -11.44 -9.22 -15.99
N LYS A 244 -12.10 -8.46 -16.87
CA LYS A 244 -13.21 -8.93 -17.70
C LYS A 244 -12.76 -9.93 -18.74
#